data_54d1734a51d0fbd04caea2168b8468b0
#
_entry.id   54d1734a51d0fbd04caea2168b8468b0
#
_cell.length_a   1.000
_cell.length_b   1.000
_cell.length_c   1.000
_cell.angle_alpha   90.00
_cell.angle_beta   90.00
_cell.angle_gamma   90.00
#
_symmetry.space_group_name_H-M   'P 1'
#
loop_
_entity.id
_entity.type
_entity.pdbx_description
1 polymer ?
#
loop_
_entity_poly.entity_id
_entity_poly.type
_entity_poly.pdbx_seq_one_letter_code
_entity_poly.pdbx_strand_id
1 'polypeptide(L)'
;IAAALCFYDDDNLYGRYWGAIDDFDSLHFEACYYQGIEFCIEQGFGHFDPGTQGEHKISRGFEPMLTHSAHWLVHSQFHDAVDNFLAEERQHILAYQRDAKTLLPFRDGFTLHDSE
;
A
#
# COMPACT_ATOMS: atom_id res chain seq x y z
N ILE A 1 18.30 8.13 -15.45
CA ILE A 1 18.98 7.18 -14.56
C ILE A 1 17.99 6.30 -13.79
N ALA A 2 16.78 6.77 -13.55
CA ALA A 2 15.73 6.03 -12.87
C ALA A 2 14.35 6.49 -13.34
N ALA A 3 13.33 5.63 -13.15
CA ALA A 3 11.95 5.98 -13.43
C ALA A 3 10.99 5.20 -12.51
N ALA A 4 9.90 5.86 -12.14
CA ALA A 4 8.74 5.23 -11.56
C ALA A 4 7.57 5.29 -12.56
N LEU A 5 6.84 4.20 -12.71
CA LEU A 5 5.62 4.14 -13.51
C LEU A 5 4.43 4.03 -12.58
N CYS A 6 3.49 4.96 -12.75
CA CYS A 6 2.24 4.98 -12.04
C CYS A 6 1.07 4.98 -13.02
N PHE A 7 -0.06 4.46 -12.57
CA PHE A 7 -1.34 4.62 -13.25
C PHE A 7 -2.25 5.52 -12.42
N TYR A 8 -3.23 6.14 -13.02
CA TYR A 8 -4.20 6.96 -12.30
C TYR A 8 -5.61 6.84 -12.91
N ASP A 9 -6.59 7.09 -12.09
CA ASP A 9 -7.97 7.33 -12.48
C ASP A 9 -8.42 8.74 -12.01
N ASP A 10 -9.72 8.97 -11.87
CA ASP A 10 -10.25 10.30 -11.54
C ASP A 10 -9.85 10.80 -10.13
N ASP A 11 -9.55 9.92 -9.18
CA ASP A 11 -9.29 10.27 -7.78
C ASP A 11 -8.08 9.56 -7.15
N ASN A 12 -7.47 8.62 -7.87
CA ASN A 12 -6.44 7.75 -7.31
C ASN A 12 -5.18 7.72 -8.18
N LEU A 13 -4.03 7.69 -7.53
CA LEU A 13 -2.74 7.37 -8.14
C LEU A 13 -2.27 6.00 -7.66
N TYR A 14 -1.81 5.16 -8.58
CA TYR A 14 -1.33 3.80 -8.31
C TYR A 14 0.13 3.64 -8.72
N GLY A 15 1.03 3.47 -7.75
CA GLY A 15 2.41 3.10 -8.00
C GLY A 15 2.52 1.66 -8.51
N ARG A 16 3.22 1.43 -9.61
CA ARG A 16 3.29 0.11 -10.23
C ARG A 16 4.68 -0.45 -10.37
N TYR A 17 5.57 0.28 -11.03
CA TYR A 17 6.93 -0.18 -11.30
C TYR A 17 7.96 0.88 -10.94
N TRP A 18 9.12 0.41 -10.51
CA TRP A 18 10.32 1.19 -10.30
C TRP A 18 11.49 0.54 -11.02
N GLY A 19 12.38 1.34 -11.58
CA GLY A 19 13.63 0.88 -12.12
C GLY A 19 14.69 1.97 -12.10
N ALA A 20 15.93 1.57 -11.89
CA ALA A 20 17.10 2.45 -11.94
C ALA A 20 18.26 1.71 -12.60
N ILE A 21 19.17 2.45 -13.23
CA ILE A 21 20.38 1.88 -13.85
C ILE A 21 21.48 1.61 -12.83
N ASP A 22 21.40 2.24 -11.66
CA ASP A 22 22.33 2.09 -10.55
C ASP A 22 21.62 2.44 -9.24
N ASP A 23 22.28 2.19 -8.11
CA ASP A 23 21.76 2.54 -6.78
C ASP A 23 22.17 3.97 -6.42
N PHE A 24 21.17 4.82 -6.21
CA PHE A 24 21.34 6.23 -5.83
C PHE A 24 20.66 6.48 -4.51
N ASP A 25 21.37 7.08 -3.57
CA ASP A 25 20.85 7.34 -2.24
C ASP A 25 19.53 8.11 -2.27
N SER A 26 18.53 7.55 -1.60
CA SER A 26 17.19 8.11 -1.43
C SER A 26 16.37 8.38 -2.72
N LEU A 27 16.91 8.10 -3.90
CA LEU A 27 16.21 8.36 -5.17
C LEU A 27 14.92 7.56 -5.31
N HIS A 28 14.90 6.33 -4.81
CA HIS A 28 13.69 5.50 -4.80
C HIS A 28 12.54 6.18 -4.02
N PHE A 29 12.83 6.72 -2.85
CA PHE A 29 11.82 7.39 -2.04
C PHE A 29 11.32 8.69 -2.68
N GLU A 30 12.23 9.46 -3.26
CA GLU A 30 11.87 10.68 -3.97
C GLU A 30 10.98 10.39 -5.17
N ALA A 31 11.40 9.49 -6.06
CA ALA A 31 10.71 9.22 -7.31
C ALA A 31 9.38 8.43 -7.11
N CYS A 32 9.36 7.47 -6.18
CA CYS A 32 8.19 6.62 -5.98
C CYS A 32 7.17 7.19 -5.00
N TYR A 33 7.57 7.99 -4.03
CA TYR A 33 6.67 8.45 -2.98
C TYR A 33 6.50 9.96 -2.97
N TYR A 34 7.55 10.73 -2.79
CA TYR A 34 7.41 12.19 -2.63
C TYR A 34 6.88 12.87 -3.88
N GLN A 35 7.37 12.50 -5.06
CA GLN A 35 6.86 13.02 -6.32
C GLN A 35 5.41 12.59 -6.59
N GLY A 36 5.04 11.36 -6.21
CA GLY A 36 3.67 10.88 -6.30
C GLY A 36 2.71 11.64 -5.37
N ILE A 37 3.14 11.93 -4.14
CA ILE A 37 2.36 12.74 -3.18
C ILE A 37 2.17 14.15 -3.72
N GLU A 38 3.21 14.79 -4.21
CA GLU A 38 3.16 16.13 -4.79
C GLU A 38 2.21 16.17 -5.99
N PHE A 39 2.32 15.20 -6.89
CA PHE A 39 1.41 15.05 -8.03
C PHE A 39 -0.06 14.91 -7.60
N CYS A 40 -0.35 14.08 -6.58
CA CYS A 40 -1.71 13.93 -6.05
C CYS A 40 -2.26 15.25 -5.51
N ILE A 41 -1.45 16.01 -4.79
CA ILE A 41 -1.84 17.32 -4.25
C ILE A 41 -2.14 18.30 -5.39
N GLU A 42 -1.27 18.39 -6.39
CA GLU A 42 -1.42 19.28 -7.54
C GLU A 42 -2.66 18.96 -8.39
N GLN A 43 -2.95 17.66 -8.58
CA GLN A 43 -4.10 17.21 -9.37
C GLN A 43 -5.41 17.13 -8.55
N GLY A 44 -5.34 17.26 -7.23
CA GLY A 44 -6.48 17.13 -6.34
C GLY A 44 -6.98 15.70 -6.17
N PHE A 45 -6.10 14.70 -6.31
CA PHE A 45 -6.44 13.29 -6.07
C PHE A 45 -6.63 13.02 -4.58
N GLY A 46 -7.64 12.23 -4.24
CA GLY A 46 -7.96 11.85 -2.87
C GLY A 46 -7.06 10.76 -2.30
N HIS A 47 -6.50 9.90 -3.15
CA HIS A 47 -5.77 8.72 -2.70
C HIS A 47 -4.50 8.48 -3.51
N PHE A 48 -3.48 7.94 -2.81
CA PHE A 48 -2.27 7.42 -3.42
C PHE A 48 -1.98 6.02 -2.89
N ASP A 49 -2.05 5.02 -3.76
CA ASP A 49 -1.66 3.63 -3.46
C ASP A 49 -0.23 3.39 -3.97
N PRO A 50 0.76 3.27 -3.07
CA PRO A 50 2.17 3.09 -3.46
C PRO A 50 2.52 1.63 -3.80
N GLY A 51 1.52 0.73 -3.87
CA GLY A 51 1.71 -0.71 -4.07
C GLY A 51 1.74 -1.51 -2.78
N THR A 52 1.82 -2.83 -2.89
CA THR A 52 1.58 -3.78 -1.78
C THR A 52 2.79 -4.07 -0.88
N GLN A 53 4.01 -3.79 -1.31
CA GLN A 53 5.23 -4.16 -0.59
C GLN A 53 5.92 -2.96 0.06
N GLY A 54 6.63 -3.24 1.16
CA GLY A 54 7.55 -2.31 1.79
C GLY A 54 7.00 -1.61 3.03
N GLU A 55 7.40 -2.09 4.21
CA GLU A 55 7.04 -1.49 5.52
C GLU A 55 7.58 -0.06 5.69
N HIS A 56 8.65 0.30 4.97
CA HIS A 56 9.20 1.65 4.95
C HIS A 56 8.20 2.73 4.47
N LYS A 57 7.12 2.33 3.80
CA LYS A 57 6.02 3.22 3.39
C LYS A 57 5.27 3.80 4.60
N ILE A 58 5.11 3.01 5.66
CA ILE A 58 4.41 3.42 6.88
C ILE A 58 5.10 4.61 7.54
N SER A 59 6.43 4.58 7.64
CA SER A 59 7.22 5.69 8.19
C SER A 59 7.15 6.98 7.35
N ARG A 60 6.62 6.90 6.13
CA ARG A 60 6.39 8.03 5.22
C ARG A 60 4.93 8.48 5.16
N GLY A 61 4.10 7.94 6.04
CA GLY A 61 2.71 8.35 6.19
C GLY A 61 1.69 7.55 5.37
N PHE A 62 2.11 6.49 4.68
CA PHE A 62 1.16 5.60 4.00
C PHE A 62 0.45 4.70 5.00
N GLU A 63 -0.86 4.81 5.05
CA GLU A 63 -1.70 4.07 5.98
C GLU A 63 -1.92 2.63 5.50
N PRO A 64 -1.73 1.60 6.37
CA PRO A 64 -2.04 0.24 6.00
C PRO A 64 -3.56 0.04 5.86
N MET A 65 -4.00 -0.31 4.66
CA MET A 65 -5.40 -0.59 4.34
C MET A 65 -5.60 -2.06 4.02
N LEU A 66 -6.75 -2.60 4.43
CA LEU A 66 -7.18 -3.94 4.01
C LEU A 66 -7.70 -3.90 2.58
N THR A 67 -7.20 -4.82 1.77
CA THR A 67 -7.74 -5.11 0.45
C THR A 67 -8.39 -6.49 0.44
N HIS A 68 -9.40 -6.67 -0.39
CA HIS A 68 -10.15 -7.91 -0.48
C HIS A 68 -10.06 -8.48 -1.89
N SER A 69 -9.85 -9.80 -1.97
CA SER A 69 -9.91 -10.54 -3.23
C SER A 69 -10.72 -11.82 -3.03
N ALA A 70 -11.31 -12.31 -4.10
CA ALA A 70 -12.07 -13.56 -4.10
C ALA A 70 -11.49 -14.51 -5.14
N HIS A 71 -11.33 -15.76 -4.75
CA HIS A 71 -10.75 -16.80 -5.58
C HIS A 71 -11.62 -18.05 -5.54
N TRP A 72 -11.76 -18.72 -6.67
CA TRP A 72 -12.44 -19.99 -6.75
C TRP A 72 -11.50 -21.07 -7.27
N LEU A 73 -11.47 -22.22 -6.58
CA LEU A 73 -10.59 -23.34 -6.91
C LEU A 73 -11.44 -24.55 -7.26
N VAL A 74 -11.17 -25.14 -8.41
CA VAL A 74 -11.92 -26.30 -8.94
C VAL A 74 -11.72 -27.56 -8.07
N HIS A 75 -10.48 -27.77 -7.61
CA HIS A 75 -10.13 -28.97 -6.84
C HIS A 75 -10.63 -28.85 -5.40
N SER A 76 -11.61 -29.67 -4.99
CA SER A 76 -12.32 -29.54 -3.71
C SER A 76 -11.40 -29.64 -2.49
N GLN A 77 -10.50 -30.60 -2.44
CA GLN A 77 -9.56 -30.77 -1.32
C GLN A 77 -8.60 -29.59 -1.19
N PHE A 78 -8.15 -29.04 -2.30
CA PHE A 78 -7.30 -27.85 -2.31
C PHE A 78 -8.08 -26.60 -1.90
N HIS A 79 -9.33 -26.50 -2.35
CA HIS A 79 -10.25 -25.44 -1.93
C HIS A 79 -10.42 -25.41 -0.41
N ASP A 80 -10.73 -26.56 0.20
CA ASP A 80 -10.94 -26.67 1.65
C ASP A 80 -9.67 -26.36 2.44
N ALA A 81 -8.51 -26.81 1.97
CA ALA A 81 -7.23 -26.51 2.59
C ALA A 81 -6.91 -25.01 2.58
N VAL A 82 -7.16 -24.33 1.44
CA VAL A 82 -6.97 -22.88 1.31
C VAL A 82 -7.98 -22.12 2.17
N ASP A 83 -9.24 -22.54 2.23
CA ASP A 83 -10.26 -21.89 3.07
C ASP A 83 -9.91 -21.95 4.57
N ASN A 84 -9.44 -23.10 5.04
CA ASN A 84 -8.94 -23.25 6.40
C ASN A 84 -7.72 -22.35 6.69
N PHE A 85 -6.77 -22.28 5.76
CA PHE A 85 -5.60 -21.39 5.86
C PHE A 85 -6.02 -19.92 5.94
N LEU A 86 -6.95 -19.49 5.09
CA LEU A 86 -7.43 -18.10 5.06
C LEU A 86 -8.15 -17.70 6.35
N ALA A 87 -8.78 -18.62 7.05
CA ALA A 87 -9.41 -18.33 8.34
C ALA A 87 -8.38 -17.89 9.39
N GLU A 88 -7.21 -18.54 9.42
CA GLU A 88 -6.09 -18.16 10.30
C GLU A 88 -5.39 -16.89 9.80
N GLU A 89 -5.13 -16.80 8.48
CA GLU A 89 -4.45 -15.66 7.86
C GLU A 89 -5.20 -14.35 8.13
N ARG A 90 -6.53 -14.34 8.04
CA ARG A 90 -7.34 -13.14 8.33
C ARG A 90 -7.08 -12.58 9.71
N GLN A 91 -6.93 -13.42 10.72
CA GLN A 91 -6.63 -12.97 12.08
C GLN A 91 -5.24 -12.36 12.19
N HIS A 92 -4.24 -12.97 11.53
CA HIS A 92 -2.88 -12.44 11.49
C HIS A 92 -2.81 -11.11 10.75
N ILE A 93 -3.49 -10.95 9.64
CA ILE A 93 -3.53 -9.71 8.84
C ILE A 93 -4.20 -8.57 9.63
N LEU A 94 -5.29 -8.83 10.34
CA LEU A 94 -5.94 -7.82 11.19
C LEU A 94 -5.04 -7.38 12.34
N ALA A 95 -4.31 -8.30 12.96
CA ALA A 95 -3.34 -7.99 14.00
C ALA A 95 -2.17 -7.17 13.42
N TYR A 96 -1.63 -7.58 12.27
CA TYR A 96 -0.57 -6.86 11.58
C TYR A 96 -0.98 -5.43 11.22
N GLN A 97 -2.19 -5.22 10.70
CA GLN A 97 -2.68 -3.89 10.38
C GLN A 97 -2.74 -2.99 11.61
N ARG A 98 -3.25 -3.51 12.73
CA ARG A 98 -3.29 -2.76 14.00
C ARG A 98 -1.91 -2.35 14.47
N ASP A 99 -0.96 -3.27 14.44
CA ASP A 99 0.42 -3.01 14.87
C ASP A 99 1.10 -2.01 13.92
N ALA A 100 0.90 -2.16 12.62
CA ALA A 100 1.47 -1.27 11.61
C ALA A 100 0.93 0.16 11.74
N LYS A 101 -0.34 0.36 12.09
CA LYS A 101 -0.93 1.70 12.32
C LYS A 101 -0.25 2.44 13.48
N THR A 102 0.30 1.74 14.45
CA THR A 102 1.03 2.37 15.57
C THR A 102 2.37 2.97 15.14
N LEU A 103 2.89 2.58 13.97
CA LEU A 103 4.18 3.05 13.44
C LEU A 103 4.04 4.25 12.48
N LEU A 104 2.84 4.76 12.27
CA LEU A 104 2.61 5.95 11.45
C LEU A 104 3.30 7.17 12.07
N PRO A 105 3.89 8.05 11.25
CA PRO A 105 4.72 9.17 11.72
C PRO A 105 3.92 10.39 12.17
N PHE A 106 2.62 10.23 12.42
CA PHE A 106 1.76 11.31 12.84
C PHE A 106 1.79 11.50 14.35
N ARG A 107 1.60 12.75 14.81
CA ARG A 107 1.51 13.06 16.24
C ARG A 107 0.29 12.39 16.88
N ASP A 108 0.38 12.12 18.17
CA ASP A 108 -0.73 11.60 18.96
C ASP A 108 -1.99 12.47 18.81
N GLY A 109 -3.14 11.82 18.62
CA GLY A 109 -4.42 12.49 18.41
C GLY A 109 -4.68 12.99 16.99
N PHE A 110 -3.76 12.78 16.05
CA PHE A 110 -4.03 13.01 14.63
C PHE A 110 -4.90 11.85 14.11
N THR A 111 -6.08 12.18 13.63
CA THR A 111 -6.93 11.22 12.90
C THR A 111 -6.85 11.55 11.42
N LEU A 112 -6.41 10.56 10.63
CA LEU A 112 -6.71 10.58 9.20
C LEU A 112 -8.23 10.53 9.09
N HIS A 113 -8.81 11.43 8.30
CA HIS A 113 -10.26 11.45 8.10
C HIS A 113 -10.74 10.04 7.79
N ASP A 114 -11.65 9.51 8.61
CA ASP A 114 -12.41 8.33 8.26
C ASP A 114 -13.11 8.67 6.94
N SER A 115 -12.60 8.11 5.87
CA SER A 115 -13.30 8.12 4.59
C SER A 115 -14.56 7.29 4.79
N GLU A 116 -15.68 7.97 4.89
CA GLU A 116 -17.00 7.38 4.83
C GLU A 116 -17.18 6.57 3.53
#